data_cc4baf914480668fd8feed59f4e00bad
#
_entry.id   cc4baf914480668fd8feed59f4e00bad
#
_cell.length_a   1.000
_cell.length_b   1.000
_cell.length_c   1.000
_cell.angle_alpha   90.00
_cell.angle_beta   90.00
_cell.angle_gamma   90.00
#
_symmetry.space_group_name_H-M   'P 1'
#
loop_
_entity.id
_entity.type
_entity.pdbx_description
1 polymer ?
#
loop_
_entity_poly.entity_id
_entity_poly.type
_entity_poly.pdbx_seq_one_letter_code
_entity_poly.pdbx_strand_id
1 'polypeptide(L)'
;MSKVVALGGGHGLAATLSALREITTEITAIVTVADNGGSSGRLREEFPIFPPGDLRMALAALCADDEWGRTWANIMQHRFVSDGALNGHAMGNLLLASLWTDSEDPVIGLDRVGSLLKVIGRVLPMASVPLDIEGTFNTSTGRIVIRGQKEVATAKGRIESLRLIPENPAPRLEALTAIRVADWITMGPGSWFSSVIPHLLVPMQLDALERTKAKKILILNLDAHANSAGEEFAGSTPEEHLEFFHSYAPNLAIDYFLVDKSVIRNQNTLTQMARKLGGQVVAVDIRKAPGSVHHEVSQLALHLGHIMRQSLVG
;
A
#
# COMPACT_ATOMS: atom_id res chain seq x y z
N MET A 1 -14.61 3.20 -18.96
CA MET A 1 -14.26 3.44 -17.52
C MET A 1 -12.76 3.56 -17.44
N SER A 2 -12.26 4.39 -16.52
CA SER A 2 -10.81 4.54 -16.35
C SER A 2 -10.19 3.33 -15.69
N LYS A 3 -9.06 2.87 -16.20
CA LYS A 3 -8.24 1.80 -15.61
C LYS A 3 -7.38 2.39 -14.51
N VAL A 4 -7.55 1.90 -13.29
CA VAL A 4 -6.85 2.41 -12.11
C VAL A 4 -5.96 1.32 -11.53
N VAL A 5 -4.69 1.65 -11.33
CA VAL A 5 -3.75 0.82 -10.57
C VAL A 5 -3.56 1.44 -9.19
N ALA A 6 -3.75 0.65 -8.13
CA ALA A 6 -3.49 1.07 -6.76
C ALA A 6 -2.28 0.31 -6.18
N LEU A 7 -1.24 1.06 -5.81
CA LEU A 7 -0.01 0.54 -5.21
C LEU A 7 -0.02 0.76 -3.71
N GLY A 8 0.31 -0.28 -2.94
CA GLY A 8 0.38 -0.15 -1.49
C GLY A 8 0.35 -1.47 -0.73
N GLY A 9 -0.06 -1.40 0.53
CA GLY A 9 -0.25 -2.54 1.43
C GLY A 9 -1.15 -2.16 2.62
N GLY A 10 -1.55 -3.16 3.38
CA GLY A 10 -2.25 -3.00 4.65
C GLY A 10 -3.57 -2.24 4.58
N HIS A 11 -3.89 -1.59 5.69
CA HIS A 11 -5.14 -0.83 5.86
C HIS A 11 -5.24 0.39 4.96
N GLY A 12 -4.11 1.03 4.63
CA GLY A 12 -4.10 2.19 3.76
C GLY A 12 -4.57 1.84 2.34
N LEU A 13 -3.97 0.81 1.75
CA LEU A 13 -4.39 0.32 0.44
C LEU A 13 -5.85 -0.17 0.46
N ALA A 14 -6.27 -0.88 1.52
CA ALA A 14 -7.65 -1.35 1.65
C ALA A 14 -8.66 -0.18 1.64
N ALA A 15 -8.36 0.94 2.32
CA ALA A 15 -9.19 2.14 2.27
C ALA A 15 -9.25 2.75 0.87
N THR A 16 -8.10 2.85 0.17
CA THR A 16 -8.03 3.33 -1.21
C THR A 16 -8.83 2.44 -2.16
N LEU A 17 -8.70 1.10 -2.05
CA LEU A 17 -9.44 0.16 -2.89
C LEU A 17 -10.95 0.24 -2.64
N SER A 18 -11.38 0.35 -1.38
CA SER A 18 -12.78 0.57 -1.03
C SER A 18 -13.34 1.86 -1.64
N ALA A 19 -12.54 2.93 -1.67
CA ALA A 19 -12.91 4.19 -2.32
C ALA A 19 -12.95 4.07 -3.85
N LEU A 20 -11.97 3.41 -4.45
CA LEU A 20 -11.88 3.28 -5.91
C LEU A 20 -13.02 2.45 -6.49
N ARG A 21 -13.50 1.42 -5.80
CA ARG A 21 -14.62 0.62 -6.30
C ARG A 21 -15.96 1.38 -6.38
N GLU A 22 -16.08 2.53 -5.70
CA GLU A 22 -17.21 3.47 -5.88
C GLU A 22 -17.08 4.30 -7.16
N ILE A 23 -15.88 4.33 -7.77
CA ILE A 23 -15.55 5.20 -8.91
C ILE A 23 -15.48 4.40 -10.21
N THR A 24 -14.87 3.20 -10.17
CA THR A 24 -14.61 2.36 -11.35
C THR A 24 -14.61 0.88 -10.99
N THR A 25 -14.87 0.04 -12.01
CA THR A 25 -14.73 -1.43 -11.90
C THR A 25 -13.40 -1.95 -12.47
N GLU A 26 -12.62 -1.09 -13.14
CA GLU A 26 -11.34 -1.43 -13.79
C GLU A 26 -10.17 -1.16 -12.83
N ILE A 27 -10.11 -1.93 -11.72
CA ILE A 27 -9.11 -1.74 -10.66
C ILE A 27 -8.10 -2.89 -10.69
N THR A 28 -6.82 -2.54 -10.60
CA THR A 28 -5.75 -3.51 -10.30
C THR A 28 -5.00 -3.05 -9.05
N ALA A 29 -5.08 -3.84 -7.98
CA ALA A 29 -4.28 -3.64 -6.78
C ALA A 29 -2.93 -4.33 -6.96
N ILE A 30 -1.83 -3.60 -6.85
CA ILE A 30 -0.48 -4.16 -6.78
C ILE A 30 -0.01 -4.03 -5.34
N VAL A 31 0.20 -5.16 -4.68
CA VAL A 31 0.31 -5.25 -3.23
C VAL A 31 1.72 -5.63 -2.82
N THR A 32 2.23 -5.00 -1.77
CA THR A 32 3.52 -5.36 -1.16
C THR A 32 3.49 -6.78 -0.60
N VAL A 33 4.64 -7.45 -0.68
CA VAL A 33 4.80 -8.87 -0.28
C VAL A 33 5.99 -9.05 0.66
N ALA A 34 6.14 -8.10 1.60
CA ALA A 34 7.25 -8.09 2.55
C ALA A 34 6.77 -8.20 4.03
N ASP A 35 5.47 -8.49 4.26
CA ASP A 35 4.91 -8.62 5.61
C ASP A 35 5.46 -9.87 6.33
N ASN A 36 6.06 -9.65 7.50
CA ASN A 36 6.54 -10.69 8.41
C ASN A 36 5.82 -10.67 9.77
N GLY A 37 4.74 -9.90 9.90
CA GLY A 37 4.05 -9.72 11.16
C GLY A 37 2.91 -10.72 11.39
N GLY A 38 2.58 -10.96 12.66
CA GLY A 38 1.39 -11.68 13.12
C GLY A 38 1.12 -13.01 12.40
N SER A 39 -0.06 -13.12 11.80
CA SER A 39 -0.49 -14.33 11.08
C SER A 39 0.33 -14.61 9.83
N SER A 40 0.75 -13.58 9.07
CA SER A 40 1.57 -13.74 7.87
C SER A 40 2.96 -14.27 8.20
N GLY A 41 3.60 -13.71 9.23
CA GLY A 41 4.93 -14.13 9.67
C GLY A 41 4.95 -15.61 10.08
N ARG A 42 4.01 -16.02 10.95
CA ARG A 42 3.91 -17.41 11.39
C ARG A 42 3.70 -18.40 10.23
N LEU A 43 2.88 -18.04 9.23
CA LEU A 43 2.67 -18.88 8.06
C LEU A 43 3.93 -18.95 7.17
N ARG A 44 4.68 -17.85 7.06
CA ARG A 44 5.96 -17.82 6.32
C ARG A 44 7.08 -18.61 7.02
N GLU A 45 7.05 -18.74 8.34
CA GLU A 45 7.97 -19.59 9.10
C GLU A 45 7.74 -21.09 8.82
N GLU A 46 6.47 -21.46 8.57
CA GLU A 46 6.08 -22.86 8.34
C GLU A 46 6.07 -23.23 6.85
N PHE A 47 5.69 -22.31 5.97
CA PHE A 47 5.53 -22.53 4.53
C PHE A 47 6.32 -21.52 3.69
N PRO A 48 6.96 -21.94 2.58
CA PRO A 48 7.67 -21.03 1.67
C PRO A 48 6.68 -20.26 0.75
N ILE A 49 5.76 -19.51 1.33
CA ILE A 49 4.69 -18.81 0.64
C ILE A 49 4.86 -17.28 0.69
N PHE A 50 4.10 -16.57 -0.14
CA PHE A 50 3.93 -15.14 -0.01
C PHE A 50 3.25 -14.76 1.31
N PRO A 51 3.55 -13.57 1.89
CA PRO A 51 2.82 -13.07 3.03
C PRO A 51 1.36 -12.79 2.63
N PRO A 52 0.38 -13.51 3.19
CA PRO A 52 -1.00 -13.40 2.73
C PRO A 52 -1.72 -12.16 3.26
N GLY A 53 -1.22 -11.49 4.30
CA GLY A 53 -1.95 -10.48 5.06
C GLY A 53 -2.46 -9.33 4.22
N ASP A 54 -1.57 -8.63 3.51
CA ASP A 54 -1.92 -7.46 2.70
C ASP A 54 -2.71 -7.86 1.44
N LEU A 55 -2.37 -8.98 0.81
CA LEU A 55 -3.09 -9.53 -0.33
C LEU A 55 -4.54 -9.89 0.05
N ARG A 56 -4.73 -10.54 1.20
CA ARG A 56 -6.05 -10.83 1.78
C ARG A 56 -6.85 -9.55 2.03
N MET A 57 -6.21 -8.53 2.59
CA MET A 57 -6.89 -7.25 2.87
C MET A 57 -7.34 -6.57 1.57
N ALA A 58 -6.53 -6.61 0.53
CA ALA A 58 -6.88 -6.07 -0.78
C ALA A 58 -8.05 -6.83 -1.40
N LEU A 59 -8.04 -8.18 -1.36
CA LEU A 59 -9.18 -9.00 -1.81
C LEU A 59 -10.46 -8.66 -1.07
N ALA A 60 -10.41 -8.57 0.28
CA ALA A 60 -11.58 -8.23 1.09
C ALA A 60 -12.11 -6.81 0.80
N ALA A 61 -11.23 -5.84 0.55
CA ALA A 61 -11.61 -4.47 0.21
C ALA A 61 -12.30 -4.36 -1.18
N LEU A 62 -11.98 -5.28 -2.09
CA LEU A 62 -12.57 -5.34 -3.44
C LEU A 62 -13.80 -6.25 -3.53
N CYS A 63 -14.24 -6.92 -2.46
CA CYS A 63 -15.49 -7.68 -2.46
C CYS A 63 -16.67 -6.77 -2.86
N ALA A 64 -17.63 -7.33 -3.58
CA ALA A 64 -18.86 -6.62 -3.94
C ALA A 64 -19.61 -6.09 -2.72
N ASP A 65 -20.39 -5.03 -2.89
CA ASP A 65 -21.17 -4.42 -1.80
C ASP A 65 -22.60 -5.00 -1.72
N ASP A 66 -22.72 -6.29 -2.01
CA ASP A 66 -23.91 -7.09 -1.81
C ASP A 66 -23.80 -7.96 -0.53
N GLU A 67 -24.82 -8.75 -0.23
CA GLU A 67 -24.83 -9.64 0.92
C GLU A 67 -23.70 -10.69 0.85
N TRP A 68 -23.45 -11.24 -0.35
CA TRP A 68 -22.38 -12.19 -0.61
C TRP A 68 -21.00 -11.57 -0.34
N GLY A 69 -20.73 -10.42 -0.93
CA GLY A 69 -19.45 -9.73 -0.77
C GLY A 69 -19.17 -9.32 0.67
N ARG A 70 -20.16 -8.77 1.38
CA ARG A 70 -20.03 -8.44 2.81
C ARG A 70 -19.78 -9.66 3.67
N THR A 71 -20.50 -10.76 3.43
CA THR A 71 -20.31 -12.02 4.17
C THR A 71 -18.89 -12.54 3.98
N TRP A 72 -18.42 -12.63 2.74
CA TRP A 72 -17.09 -13.15 2.46
C TRP A 72 -15.96 -12.21 2.89
N ALA A 73 -16.14 -10.90 2.79
CA ALA A 73 -15.19 -9.94 3.34
C ALA A 73 -15.02 -10.14 4.85
N ASN A 74 -16.12 -10.36 5.59
CA ASN A 74 -16.07 -10.66 7.01
C ASN A 74 -15.38 -12.00 7.30
N ILE A 75 -15.68 -13.05 6.53
CA ILE A 75 -15.01 -14.36 6.66
C ILE A 75 -13.50 -14.22 6.40
N MET A 76 -13.10 -13.54 5.33
CA MET A 76 -11.69 -13.31 5.02
C MET A 76 -10.95 -12.57 6.14
N GLN A 77 -11.62 -11.63 6.80
CA GLN A 77 -11.06 -10.82 7.87
C GLN A 77 -11.18 -11.47 9.26
N HIS A 78 -11.99 -12.55 9.39
CA HIS A 78 -12.19 -13.22 10.65
C HIS A 78 -10.88 -13.71 11.25
N ARG A 79 -10.62 -13.38 12.52
CA ARG A 79 -9.48 -13.89 13.28
C ARG A 79 -9.95 -14.88 14.33
N PHE A 80 -9.30 -16.03 14.34
CA PHE A 80 -9.57 -17.04 15.36
C PHE A 80 -9.12 -16.55 16.73
N VAL A 81 -9.98 -16.80 17.73
CA VAL A 81 -9.68 -16.54 19.14
C VAL A 81 -9.72 -17.88 19.87
N SER A 82 -8.58 -18.34 20.36
CA SER A 82 -8.43 -19.63 21.05
C SER A 82 -7.13 -19.64 21.85
N ASP A 83 -6.94 -20.67 22.67
CA ASP A 83 -5.68 -20.89 23.39
C ASP A 83 -4.68 -21.77 22.58
N GLY A 84 -5.05 -22.15 21.36
CA GLY A 84 -4.27 -23.03 20.49
C GLY A 84 -3.51 -22.31 19.38
N ALA A 85 -2.89 -23.10 18.49
CA ALA A 85 -2.04 -22.62 17.39
C ALA A 85 -2.75 -21.68 16.42
N LEU A 86 -4.07 -21.82 16.21
CA LEU A 86 -4.85 -20.97 15.33
C LEU A 86 -5.13 -19.57 15.89
N ASN A 87 -4.85 -19.33 17.18
CA ASN A 87 -5.12 -18.03 17.80
C ASN A 87 -4.48 -16.86 17.02
N GLY A 88 -5.29 -15.87 16.66
CA GLY A 88 -4.87 -14.68 15.92
C GLY A 88 -4.63 -14.91 14.42
N HIS A 89 -4.74 -16.16 13.90
CA HIS A 89 -4.73 -16.36 12.45
C HIS A 89 -5.98 -15.78 11.80
N ALA A 90 -5.82 -15.11 10.67
CA ALA A 90 -6.94 -14.70 9.84
C ALA A 90 -7.38 -15.86 8.93
N MET A 91 -8.69 -16.12 8.83
CA MET A 91 -9.22 -17.19 7.98
C MET A 91 -8.76 -17.05 6.53
N GLY A 92 -8.80 -15.87 5.97
CA GLY A 92 -8.34 -15.64 4.59
C GLY A 92 -6.84 -15.85 4.39
N ASN A 93 -6.02 -15.68 5.44
CA ASN A 93 -4.59 -16.03 5.35
C ASN A 93 -4.40 -17.54 5.23
N LEU A 94 -5.17 -18.33 5.98
CA LEU A 94 -5.15 -19.80 5.90
C LEU A 94 -5.66 -20.28 4.54
N LEU A 95 -6.72 -19.66 4.01
CA LEU A 95 -7.25 -19.97 2.69
C LEU A 95 -6.21 -19.73 1.58
N LEU A 96 -5.54 -18.57 1.59
CA LEU A 96 -4.49 -18.27 0.62
C LEU A 96 -3.30 -19.22 0.76
N ALA A 97 -2.85 -19.49 1.99
CA ALA A 97 -1.77 -20.44 2.25
C ALA A 97 -2.10 -21.82 1.69
N SER A 98 -3.30 -22.33 1.93
CA SER A 98 -3.77 -23.62 1.40
C SER A 98 -3.72 -23.68 -0.13
N LEU A 99 -4.15 -22.62 -0.82
CA LEU A 99 -4.13 -22.57 -2.29
C LEU A 99 -2.70 -22.49 -2.86
N TRP A 100 -1.80 -21.82 -2.15
CA TRP A 100 -0.42 -21.64 -2.61
C TRP A 100 0.47 -22.88 -2.35
N THR A 101 0.12 -23.73 -1.39
CA THR A 101 0.81 -25.02 -1.22
C THR A 101 0.56 -25.99 -2.37
N ASP A 102 -0.59 -25.84 -3.04
CA ASP A 102 -0.97 -26.72 -4.18
C ASP A 102 -0.75 -26.06 -5.56
N SER A 103 -0.31 -24.81 -5.62
CA SER A 103 -0.17 -24.05 -6.87
C SER A 103 1.25 -23.54 -7.05
N GLU A 104 1.83 -23.75 -8.23
CA GLU A 104 3.14 -23.21 -8.59
C GLU A 104 3.11 -21.68 -8.78
N ASP A 105 1.96 -21.09 -9.14
CA ASP A 105 1.81 -19.64 -9.35
C ASP A 105 0.85 -19.02 -8.34
N PRO A 106 1.34 -18.13 -7.46
CA PRO A 106 0.53 -17.47 -6.44
C PRO A 106 -0.59 -16.60 -7.03
N VAL A 107 -0.44 -16.07 -8.25
CA VAL A 107 -1.47 -15.26 -8.91
C VAL A 107 -2.69 -16.10 -9.26
N ILE A 108 -2.51 -17.36 -9.63
CA ILE A 108 -3.62 -18.29 -9.86
C ILE A 108 -4.46 -18.46 -8.59
N GLY A 109 -3.81 -18.60 -7.42
CA GLY A 109 -4.50 -18.66 -6.13
C GLY A 109 -5.29 -17.38 -5.83
N LEU A 110 -4.69 -16.21 -6.08
CA LEU A 110 -5.36 -14.91 -5.90
C LEU A 110 -6.56 -14.76 -6.85
N ASP A 111 -6.42 -15.12 -8.12
CA ASP A 111 -7.49 -15.04 -9.11
C ASP A 111 -8.65 -16.02 -8.75
N ARG A 112 -8.36 -17.20 -8.21
CA ARG A 112 -9.38 -18.15 -7.70
C ARG A 112 -10.15 -17.59 -6.52
N VAL A 113 -9.44 -17.03 -5.53
CA VAL A 113 -10.09 -16.37 -4.39
C VAL A 113 -10.88 -15.15 -4.87
N GLY A 114 -10.31 -14.35 -5.76
CA GLY A 114 -10.99 -13.19 -6.36
C GLY A 114 -12.30 -13.59 -7.03
N SER A 115 -12.31 -14.68 -7.78
CA SER A 115 -13.54 -15.23 -8.43
C SER A 115 -14.56 -15.71 -7.39
N LEU A 116 -14.12 -16.43 -6.34
CA LEU A 116 -14.98 -16.88 -5.25
C LEU A 116 -15.64 -15.69 -4.53
N LEU A 117 -14.89 -14.65 -4.28
CA LEU A 117 -15.33 -13.44 -3.57
C LEU A 117 -16.09 -12.48 -4.47
N LYS A 118 -16.12 -12.71 -5.78
CA LYS A 118 -16.66 -11.79 -6.81
C LYS A 118 -16.06 -10.39 -6.67
N VAL A 119 -14.73 -10.32 -6.53
CA VAL A 119 -14.04 -9.04 -6.35
C VAL A 119 -14.20 -8.14 -7.58
N ILE A 120 -14.32 -6.85 -7.34
CA ILE A 120 -14.35 -5.81 -8.37
C ILE A 120 -12.90 -5.42 -8.68
N GLY A 121 -12.35 -5.96 -9.78
CA GLY A 121 -10.95 -5.74 -10.14
C GLY A 121 -10.06 -6.96 -9.89
N ARG A 122 -8.75 -6.75 -9.78
CA ARG A 122 -7.75 -7.81 -9.65
C ARG A 122 -6.70 -7.46 -8.59
N VAL A 123 -6.21 -8.46 -7.85
CA VAL A 123 -5.15 -8.31 -6.85
C VAL A 123 -3.91 -9.06 -7.31
N LEU A 124 -2.76 -8.38 -7.34
CA LEU A 124 -1.48 -8.90 -7.80
C LEU A 124 -0.39 -8.61 -6.76
N PRO A 125 0.56 -9.52 -6.54
CA PRO A 125 1.76 -9.21 -5.78
C PRO A 125 2.70 -8.32 -6.60
N MET A 126 3.43 -7.42 -5.95
CA MET A 126 4.37 -6.52 -6.61
C MET A 126 5.59 -7.23 -7.21
N ALA A 127 5.99 -8.35 -6.63
CA ALA A 127 7.18 -9.11 -7.00
C ALA A 127 6.84 -10.58 -7.26
N SER A 128 7.75 -11.27 -7.95
CA SER A 128 7.62 -12.70 -8.28
C SER A 128 8.05 -13.64 -7.16
N VAL A 129 8.61 -13.08 -6.08
CA VAL A 129 9.08 -13.81 -4.89
C VAL A 129 8.66 -13.07 -3.63
N PRO A 130 8.50 -13.77 -2.49
CA PRO A 130 8.36 -13.13 -1.19
C PRO A 130 9.56 -12.24 -0.88
N LEU A 131 9.33 -11.13 -0.22
CA LEU A 131 10.37 -10.15 0.12
C LEU A 131 10.52 -10.01 1.62
N ASP A 132 11.69 -9.52 2.05
CA ASP A 132 11.88 -8.89 3.35
C ASP A 132 12.33 -7.45 3.15
N ILE A 133 12.13 -6.62 4.18
CA ILE A 133 12.61 -5.24 4.23
C ILE A 133 13.76 -5.17 5.21
N GLU A 134 14.81 -4.47 4.82
CA GLU A 134 15.92 -4.13 5.70
C GLU A 134 16.11 -2.62 5.71
N GLY A 135 16.20 -2.04 6.91
CA GLY A 135 16.44 -0.62 7.11
C GLY A 135 17.77 -0.37 7.81
N THR A 136 18.50 0.65 7.39
CA THR A 136 19.66 1.17 8.10
C THR A 136 19.26 2.42 8.87
N PHE A 137 19.56 2.46 10.16
CA PHE A 137 19.18 3.55 11.05
C PHE A 137 20.40 4.15 11.74
N ASN A 138 20.41 5.47 11.85
CA ASN A 138 21.32 6.21 12.71
C ASN A 138 20.67 6.43 14.08
N THR A 139 21.28 5.86 15.10
CA THR A 139 20.82 5.97 16.50
C THR A 139 21.83 6.73 17.34
N SER A 140 21.50 7.04 18.59
CA SER A 140 22.42 7.65 19.55
C SER A 140 23.66 6.79 19.87
N THR A 141 23.56 5.48 19.61
CA THR A 141 24.65 4.51 19.85
C THR A 141 25.42 4.12 18.59
N GLY A 142 25.07 4.72 17.44
CA GLY A 142 25.70 4.45 16.15
C GLY A 142 24.73 3.90 15.09
N ARG A 143 25.30 3.46 13.99
CA ARG A 143 24.58 2.91 12.85
C ARG A 143 24.18 1.45 13.10
N ILE A 144 22.90 1.14 12.92
CA ILE A 144 22.37 -0.22 13.05
C ILE A 144 21.61 -0.63 11.82
N VAL A 145 21.59 -1.93 11.52
CA VAL A 145 20.83 -2.54 10.43
C VAL A 145 19.74 -3.43 11.04
N ILE A 146 18.51 -3.22 10.61
CA ILE A 146 17.33 -3.92 11.13
C ILE A 146 16.61 -4.58 9.95
N ARG A 147 16.28 -5.86 10.08
CA ARG A 147 15.54 -6.62 9.06
C ARG A 147 14.18 -7.03 9.62
N GLY A 148 13.18 -6.97 8.76
CA GLY A 148 11.79 -7.31 9.06
C GLY A 148 10.90 -6.08 9.04
N GLN A 149 9.70 -6.22 8.48
CA GLN A 149 8.75 -5.12 8.34
C GLN A 149 8.36 -4.52 9.69
N LYS A 150 7.98 -5.36 10.63
CA LYS A 150 7.57 -4.93 11.98
C LYS A 150 8.72 -4.26 12.73
N GLU A 151 9.89 -4.84 12.64
CA GLU A 151 11.12 -4.39 13.31
C GLU A 151 11.56 -3.04 12.74
N VAL A 152 11.53 -2.87 11.41
CA VAL A 152 11.83 -1.61 10.72
C VAL A 152 10.81 -0.52 11.08
N ALA A 153 9.51 -0.84 11.08
CA ALA A 153 8.44 0.11 11.41
C ALA A 153 8.50 0.61 12.86
N THR A 154 9.05 -0.18 13.78
CA THR A 154 9.15 0.16 15.21
C THR A 154 10.57 0.59 15.63
N ALA A 155 11.48 0.66 14.68
CA ALA A 155 12.87 1.03 14.93
C ALA A 155 13.00 2.46 15.47
N LYS A 156 13.89 2.62 16.47
CA LYS A 156 14.24 3.94 17.00
C LYS A 156 15.46 4.48 16.27
N GLY A 157 15.39 5.74 15.88
CA GLY A 157 16.47 6.42 15.18
C GLY A 157 16.03 7.02 13.85
N ARG A 158 16.93 7.74 13.21
CA ARG A 158 16.69 8.31 11.89
C ARG A 158 17.02 7.28 10.82
N ILE A 159 16.06 6.97 9.95
CA ILE A 159 16.31 6.09 8.81
C ILE A 159 17.31 6.74 7.85
N GLU A 160 18.27 5.95 7.41
CA GLU A 160 19.28 6.32 6.40
C GLU A 160 18.94 5.71 5.06
N SER A 161 18.56 4.43 5.03
CA SER A 161 18.19 3.72 3.81
C SER A 161 17.29 2.52 4.08
N LEU A 162 16.51 2.16 3.05
CA LEU A 162 15.73 0.91 2.97
C LEU A 162 16.20 0.11 1.76
N ARG A 163 16.17 -1.21 1.88
CA ARG A 163 16.36 -2.14 0.76
C ARG A 163 15.43 -3.35 0.88
N LEU A 164 15.18 -3.99 -0.23
CA LEU A 164 14.46 -5.27 -0.29
C LEU A 164 15.45 -6.44 -0.27
N ILE A 165 15.01 -7.56 0.25
CA ILE A 165 15.74 -8.84 0.23
C ILE A 165 14.81 -9.88 -0.37
N PRO A 166 15.19 -10.53 -1.50
CA PRO A 166 16.43 -10.28 -2.26
C PRO A 166 16.48 -8.88 -2.88
N GLU A 167 17.70 -8.39 -3.13
CA GLU A 167 17.90 -7.12 -3.85
C GLU A 167 17.46 -7.26 -5.31
N ASN A 168 16.93 -6.15 -5.87
CA ASN A 168 16.46 -6.09 -7.26
C ASN A 168 15.50 -7.22 -7.63
N PRO A 169 14.43 -7.45 -6.85
CA PRO A 169 13.51 -8.55 -7.11
C PRO A 169 12.83 -8.39 -8.46
N ALA A 170 12.58 -9.51 -9.14
CA ALA A 170 11.79 -9.51 -10.35
C ALA A 170 10.34 -9.11 -10.05
N PRO A 171 9.75 -8.14 -10.76
CA PRO A 171 8.34 -7.80 -10.61
C PRO A 171 7.46 -8.90 -11.21
N ARG A 172 6.18 -8.91 -10.85
CA ARG A 172 5.18 -9.66 -11.62
C ARG A 172 4.94 -8.98 -12.96
N LEU A 173 4.93 -9.78 -14.04
CA LEU A 173 4.71 -9.26 -15.39
C LEU A 173 3.31 -8.68 -15.56
N GLU A 174 2.32 -9.27 -14.90
CA GLU A 174 0.94 -8.79 -14.86
C GLU A 174 0.86 -7.39 -14.21
N ALA A 175 1.65 -7.15 -13.15
CA ALA A 175 1.73 -5.85 -12.51
C ALA A 175 2.34 -4.78 -13.44
N LEU A 176 3.44 -5.12 -14.13
CA LEU A 176 4.02 -4.22 -15.13
C LEU A 176 3.04 -3.90 -16.26
N THR A 177 2.32 -4.91 -16.73
CA THR A 177 1.32 -4.74 -17.78
C THR A 177 0.21 -3.80 -17.31
N ALA A 178 -0.30 -3.98 -16.09
CA ALA A 178 -1.32 -3.12 -15.51
C ALA A 178 -0.84 -1.65 -15.42
N ILE A 179 0.38 -1.41 -14.94
CA ILE A 179 0.97 -0.06 -14.85
C ILE A 179 1.05 0.61 -16.24
N ARG A 180 1.47 -0.14 -17.27
CA ARG A 180 1.64 0.39 -18.64
C ARG A 180 0.34 0.81 -19.31
N VAL A 181 -0.78 0.14 -18.99
CA VAL A 181 -2.09 0.39 -19.60
C VAL A 181 -3.05 1.17 -18.71
N ALA A 182 -2.60 1.59 -17.53
CA ALA A 182 -3.39 2.37 -16.60
C ALA A 182 -3.66 3.79 -17.15
N ASP A 183 -4.82 4.33 -16.82
CA ASP A 183 -5.13 5.75 -16.96
C ASP A 183 -4.70 6.52 -15.72
N TRP A 184 -4.83 5.87 -14.55
CA TRP A 184 -4.52 6.42 -13.24
C TRP A 184 -3.74 5.44 -12.38
N ILE A 185 -2.85 5.99 -11.57
CA ILE A 185 -2.12 5.24 -10.54
C ILE A 185 -2.28 5.96 -9.21
N THR A 186 -2.72 5.25 -8.18
CA THR A 186 -2.70 5.73 -6.81
C THR A 186 -1.58 5.05 -6.03
N MET A 187 -0.89 5.80 -5.17
CA MET A 187 0.16 5.29 -4.27
C MET A 187 -0.18 5.70 -2.85
N GLY A 188 -0.16 4.74 -1.90
CA GLY A 188 -0.59 5.01 -0.53
C GLY A 188 -2.12 5.22 -0.38
N PRO A 189 -2.55 5.68 0.83
CA PRO A 189 -1.76 5.90 2.03
C PRO A 189 -1.19 4.59 2.59
N GLY A 190 -0.38 4.67 3.64
CA GLY A 190 0.16 3.50 4.33
C GLY A 190 1.59 3.76 4.80
N SER A 191 2.15 2.78 5.52
CA SER A 191 3.53 2.83 5.97
C SER A 191 4.48 3.16 4.82
N TRP A 192 5.29 4.19 4.99
CA TRP A 192 6.29 4.55 4.00
C TRP A 192 7.28 3.42 3.78
N PHE A 193 7.71 2.77 4.86
CA PHE A 193 8.75 1.76 4.80
C PHE A 193 8.26 0.42 4.25
N SER A 194 7.02 0.06 4.52
CA SER A 194 6.51 -1.28 4.17
C SER A 194 5.45 -1.29 3.05
N SER A 195 4.80 -0.16 2.78
CA SER A 195 3.68 -0.11 1.83
C SER A 195 3.89 0.80 0.63
N VAL A 196 4.73 1.85 0.73
CA VAL A 196 4.94 2.83 -0.35
C VAL A 196 6.32 2.66 -1.00
N ILE A 197 7.40 2.86 -0.24
CA ILE A 197 8.78 2.81 -0.75
C ILE A 197 9.15 1.45 -1.37
N PRO A 198 8.70 0.28 -0.84
CA PRO A 198 9.00 -1.00 -1.47
C PRO A 198 8.64 -1.06 -2.96
N HIS A 199 7.57 -0.41 -3.39
CA HIS A 199 7.19 -0.34 -4.80
C HIS A 199 8.24 0.37 -5.67
N LEU A 200 8.99 1.31 -5.10
CA LEU A 200 10.05 2.06 -5.77
C LEU A 200 11.39 1.29 -5.78
N LEU A 201 11.52 0.30 -4.91
CA LEU A 201 12.70 -0.55 -4.78
C LEU A 201 12.70 -1.78 -5.71
N VAL A 202 11.67 -1.95 -6.53
CA VAL A 202 11.62 -2.92 -7.62
C VAL A 202 11.99 -2.21 -8.93
N PRO A 203 13.22 -2.39 -9.47
CA PRO A 203 13.74 -1.51 -10.51
C PRO A 203 12.88 -1.44 -11.78
N MET A 204 12.42 -2.59 -12.27
CA MET A 204 11.56 -2.62 -13.46
C MET A 204 10.16 -2.05 -13.21
N GLN A 205 9.65 -2.11 -11.98
CA GLN A 205 8.38 -1.49 -11.61
C GLN A 205 8.53 0.03 -11.54
N LEU A 206 9.64 0.53 -10.95
CA LEU A 206 9.96 1.95 -10.94
C LEU A 206 10.10 2.50 -12.37
N ASP A 207 10.85 1.83 -13.24
CA ASP A 207 10.97 2.20 -14.66
C ASP A 207 9.59 2.26 -15.35
N ALA A 208 8.71 1.30 -15.07
CA ALA A 208 7.35 1.31 -15.62
C ALA A 208 6.52 2.49 -15.08
N LEU A 209 6.67 2.84 -13.79
CA LEU A 209 6.00 3.99 -13.17
C LEU A 209 6.50 5.34 -13.73
N GLU A 210 7.79 5.45 -14.02
CA GLU A 210 8.39 6.66 -14.60
C GLU A 210 7.96 6.85 -16.05
N ARG A 211 7.84 5.77 -16.83
CA ARG A 211 7.54 5.83 -18.28
C ARG A 211 6.06 5.83 -18.62
N THR A 212 5.19 5.40 -17.73
CA THR A 212 3.76 5.38 -18.02
C THR A 212 3.19 6.78 -18.19
N LYS A 213 2.20 6.89 -19.09
CA LYS A 213 1.42 8.12 -19.29
C LYS A 213 0.30 8.29 -18.26
N ALA A 214 0.07 7.28 -17.42
CA ALA A 214 -0.94 7.33 -16.38
C ALA A 214 -0.70 8.52 -15.44
N LYS A 215 -1.77 9.23 -15.08
CA LYS A 215 -1.74 10.26 -14.04
C LYS A 215 -1.55 9.62 -12.67
N LYS A 216 -0.71 10.21 -11.84
CA LYS A 216 -0.30 9.66 -10.55
C LYS A 216 -0.80 10.50 -9.39
N ILE A 217 -1.44 9.85 -8.43
CA ILE A 217 -1.93 10.44 -7.18
C ILE A 217 -1.19 9.81 -6.02
N LEU A 218 -0.44 10.59 -5.26
CA LEU A 218 0.16 10.16 -3.99
C LEU A 218 -0.75 10.62 -2.85
N ILE A 219 -1.25 9.67 -2.05
CA ILE A 219 -2.12 9.93 -0.92
C ILE A 219 -1.25 9.91 0.34
N LEU A 220 -1.18 11.05 1.04
CA LEU A 220 -0.34 11.19 2.21
C LEU A 220 -1.02 10.64 3.47
N ASN A 221 -0.20 10.21 4.43
CA ASN A 221 -0.67 9.69 5.71
C ASN A 221 -1.32 10.78 6.57
N LEU A 222 -2.16 10.33 7.51
CA LEU A 222 -2.85 11.19 8.49
C LEU A 222 -2.11 11.29 9.81
N ASP A 223 -1.01 10.58 9.97
CA ASP A 223 -0.19 10.60 11.15
C ASP A 223 0.42 11.99 11.31
N ALA A 224 0.26 12.50 12.44
CA ALA A 224 0.89 13.74 12.86
C ALA A 224 0.93 13.79 14.38
N HIS A 225 1.01 12.67 15.05
CA HIS A 225 1.18 12.68 16.49
C HIS A 225 2.67 12.53 16.81
N ALA A 226 3.30 13.66 17.11
CA ALA A 226 4.69 13.76 17.56
C ALA A 226 5.05 12.92 18.80
N ASN A 227 4.11 12.17 19.36
CA ASN A 227 4.23 11.47 20.63
C ASN A 227 3.90 9.96 20.59
N SER A 228 3.59 9.38 19.43
CA SER A 228 3.41 7.94 19.35
C SER A 228 4.76 7.24 19.25
N ALA A 229 5.19 6.66 20.34
CA ALA A 229 6.41 5.86 20.39
C ALA A 229 6.29 4.66 19.44
N GLY A 230 7.12 4.61 18.42
CA GLY A 230 7.16 3.48 17.47
C GLY A 230 6.44 3.70 16.13
N GLU A 231 6.04 4.91 15.80
CA GLU A 231 5.51 5.24 14.46
C GLU A 231 6.63 5.71 13.53
N GLU A 232 6.55 5.28 12.27
CA GLU A 232 7.45 5.74 11.22
C GLU A 232 7.42 7.26 11.12
N PHE A 233 8.59 7.89 11.05
CA PHE A 233 8.70 9.35 10.95
C PHE A 233 7.97 10.11 12.07
N ALA A 234 7.89 9.58 13.29
CA ALA A 234 7.28 10.27 14.41
C ALA A 234 7.75 11.72 14.50
N GLY A 235 6.82 12.67 14.40
CA GLY A 235 7.11 14.11 14.41
C GLY A 235 7.55 14.71 13.08
N SER A 236 7.70 13.94 11.99
CA SER A 236 8.04 14.51 10.68
C SER A 236 6.83 15.18 10.01
N THR A 237 7.15 16.00 9.03
CA THR A 237 6.18 16.77 8.26
C THR A 237 5.83 16.06 6.94
N PRO A 238 4.70 16.38 6.30
CA PRO A 238 4.41 15.91 4.95
C PRO A 238 5.55 16.20 3.96
N GLU A 239 6.23 17.32 4.11
CA GLU A 239 7.37 17.71 3.26
C GLU A 239 8.55 16.76 3.42
N GLU A 240 8.89 16.35 4.65
CA GLU A 240 9.96 15.38 4.92
C GLU A 240 9.61 14.01 4.35
N HIS A 241 8.34 13.62 4.38
CA HIS A 241 7.86 12.40 3.74
C HIS A 241 8.06 12.45 2.23
N LEU A 242 7.75 13.60 1.58
CA LEU A 242 7.96 13.78 0.15
C LEU A 242 9.45 13.83 -0.22
N GLU A 243 10.32 14.39 0.61
CA GLU A 243 11.77 14.35 0.42
C GLU A 243 12.29 12.92 0.47
N PHE A 244 11.81 12.13 1.43
CA PHE A 244 12.17 10.72 1.55
C PHE A 244 11.71 9.93 0.32
N PHE A 245 10.46 10.12 -0.12
CA PHE A 245 9.95 9.52 -1.35
C PHE A 245 10.80 9.89 -2.57
N HIS A 246 11.11 11.17 -2.73
CA HIS A 246 11.93 11.67 -3.84
C HIS A 246 13.34 11.10 -3.84
N SER A 247 13.92 10.79 -2.68
CA SER A 247 15.25 10.19 -2.60
C SER A 247 15.33 8.79 -3.22
N TYR A 248 14.21 8.05 -3.26
CA TYR A 248 14.12 6.72 -3.89
C TYR A 248 13.67 6.75 -5.36
N ALA A 249 12.98 7.80 -5.76
CA ALA A 249 12.45 7.93 -7.12
C ALA A 249 12.61 9.37 -7.64
N PRO A 250 13.84 9.84 -7.88
CA PRO A 250 14.10 11.24 -8.22
C PRO A 250 13.52 11.66 -9.58
N ASN A 251 13.26 10.72 -10.48
CA ASN A 251 12.70 10.97 -11.80
C ASN A 251 11.19 10.70 -11.89
N LEU A 252 10.57 10.18 -10.81
CA LEU A 252 9.15 9.87 -10.80
C LEU A 252 8.33 11.13 -10.57
N ALA A 253 7.66 11.61 -11.61
CA ALA A 253 6.71 12.72 -11.49
C ALA A 253 5.37 12.22 -10.89
N ILE A 254 4.82 13.01 -9.97
CA ILE A 254 3.50 12.79 -9.35
C ILE A 254 2.60 13.98 -9.72
N ASP A 255 1.43 13.73 -10.30
CA ASP A 255 0.54 14.79 -10.75
C ASP A 255 -0.26 15.44 -9.60
N TYR A 256 -0.67 14.63 -8.61
CA TYR A 256 -1.49 15.10 -7.49
C TYR A 256 -1.02 14.54 -6.16
N PHE A 257 -0.94 15.40 -5.16
CA PHE A 257 -0.68 15.06 -3.76
C PHE A 257 -1.95 15.26 -2.97
N LEU A 258 -2.66 14.19 -2.65
CA LEU A 258 -3.89 14.24 -1.86
C LEU A 258 -3.54 14.25 -0.38
N VAL A 259 -3.91 15.31 0.31
CA VAL A 259 -3.46 15.60 1.67
C VAL A 259 -4.65 16.03 2.52
N ASP A 260 -4.76 15.46 3.73
CA ASP A 260 -5.72 15.98 4.70
C ASP A 260 -5.29 17.35 5.22
N LYS A 261 -6.22 18.31 5.28
CA LYS A 261 -5.92 19.66 5.75
C LYS A 261 -5.31 19.69 7.15
N SER A 262 -5.71 18.75 8.01
CA SER A 262 -5.28 18.72 9.41
C SER A 262 -3.80 18.41 9.62
N VAL A 263 -3.11 17.81 8.61
CA VAL A 263 -1.68 17.49 8.71
C VAL A 263 -0.77 18.56 8.09
N ILE A 264 -1.34 19.54 7.38
CA ILE A 264 -0.59 20.61 6.73
C ILE A 264 -0.13 21.62 7.76
N ARG A 265 1.18 21.73 7.96
CA ARG A 265 1.78 22.74 8.85
C ARG A 265 2.16 24.01 8.09
N ASN A 266 2.68 23.87 6.88
CA ASN A 266 3.07 24.98 6.02
C ASN A 266 2.65 24.72 4.58
N GLN A 267 1.55 25.35 4.16
CA GLN A 267 0.98 25.21 2.82
C GLN A 267 1.96 25.62 1.70
N ASN A 268 2.74 26.67 1.93
CA ASN A 268 3.67 27.17 0.90
C ASN A 268 4.82 26.19 0.66
N THR A 269 5.43 25.68 1.74
CA THR A 269 6.52 24.70 1.66
C THR A 269 6.06 23.40 0.98
N LEU A 270 4.89 22.89 1.41
CA LEU A 270 4.31 21.69 0.81
C LEU A 270 4.00 21.89 -0.69
N THR A 271 3.44 23.06 -1.06
CA THR A 271 3.15 23.38 -2.46
C THR A 271 4.44 23.47 -3.30
N GLN A 272 5.50 24.06 -2.77
CA GLN A 272 6.80 24.13 -3.45
C GLN A 272 7.38 22.73 -3.66
N MET A 273 7.31 21.88 -2.65
CA MET A 273 7.78 20.50 -2.75
C MET A 273 6.98 19.69 -3.77
N ALA A 274 5.66 19.81 -3.75
CA ALA A 274 4.79 19.15 -4.74
C ALA A 274 5.12 19.59 -6.17
N ARG A 275 5.36 20.88 -6.41
CA ARG A 275 5.79 21.40 -7.72
C ARG A 275 7.15 20.87 -8.15
N LYS A 276 8.10 20.73 -7.22
CA LYS A 276 9.42 20.10 -7.49
C LYS A 276 9.26 18.66 -7.98
N LEU A 277 8.25 17.94 -7.45
CA LEU A 277 7.92 16.57 -7.83
C LEU A 277 6.97 16.48 -9.05
N GLY A 278 6.68 17.60 -9.71
CA GLY A 278 5.92 17.66 -10.96
C GLY A 278 4.43 17.88 -10.84
N GLY A 279 3.87 18.09 -9.64
CA GLY A 279 2.43 18.15 -9.46
C GLY A 279 1.91 19.24 -8.52
N GLN A 280 0.70 19.03 -8.05
CA GLN A 280 -0.03 19.98 -7.21
C GLN A 280 -0.64 19.34 -5.97
N VAL A 281 -0.76 20.14 -4.90
CA VAL A 281 -1.40 19.72 -3.65
C VAL A 281 -2.92 19.86 -3.77
N VAL A 282 -3.63 18.81 -3.40
CA VAL A 282 -5.09 18.79 -3.22
C VAL A 282 -5.35 18.59 -1.72
N ALA A 283 -5.57 19.72 -1.03
CA ALA A 283 -5.82 19.77 0.40
C ALA A 283 -7.33 19.67 0.68
N VAL A 284 -7.74 18.58 1.33
CA VAL A 284 -9.13 18.20 1.55
C VAL A 284 -9.35 17.61 2.95
N ASP A 285 -10.59 17.39 3.33
CA ASP A 285 -10.93 16.75 4.60
C ASP A 285 -11.23 15.27 4.32
N ILE A 286 -10.26 14.39 4.59
CA ILE A 286 -10.33 12.95 4.32
C ILE A 286 -10.07 12.10 5.57
N ARG A 287 -9.94 12.71 6.72
CA ARG A 287 -9.80 12.02 8.01
C ARG A 287 -11.17 11.55 8.51
N LYS A 288 -11.25 10.30 8.99
CA LYS A 288 -12.50 9.69 9.48
C LYS A 288 -13.12 10.44 10.65
N ALA A 289 -12.32 10.94 11.56
CA ALA A 289 -12.72 11.74 12.72
C ALA A 289 -11.49 12.51 13.25
N PRO A 290 -11.68 13.60 14.00
CA PRO A 290 -10.57 14.30 14.64
C PRO A 290 -9.68 13.34 15.45
N GLY A 291 -8.37 13.35 15.20
CA GLY A 291 -7.41 12.46 15.85
C GLY A 291 -7.36 11.02 15.33
N SER A 292 -8.22 10.62 14.38
CA SER A 292 -8.16 9.31 13.75
C SER A 292 -6.94 9.19 12.85
N VAL A 293 -6.30 8.01 12.84
CA VAL A 293 -5.25 7.64 11.89
C VAL A 293 -5.80 7.00 10.61
N HIS A 294 -7.13 6.91 10.51
CA HIS A 294 -7.82 6.29 9.37
C HIS A 294 -8.47 7.32 8.48
N HIS A 295 -8.38 7.12 7.18
CA HIS A 295 -9.09 7.88 6.17
C HIS A 295 -10.59 7.50 6.14
N GLU A 296 -11.43 8.47 5.81
CA GLU A 296 -12.85 8.24 5.53
C GLU A 296 -13.02 7.82 4.07
N VAL A 297 -13.52 6.60 3.86
CA VAL A 297 -13.60 5.97 2.54
C VAL A 297 -14.47 6.78 1.57
N SER A 298 -15.62 7.27 2.02
CA SER A 298 -16.53 8.07 1.19
C SER A 298 -15.90 9.40 0.76
N GLN A 299 -15.11 10.04 1.63
CA GLN A 299 -14.39 11.27 1.30
C GLN A 299 -13.23 11.00 0.34
N LEU A 300 -12.50 9.88 0.53
CA LEU A 300 -11.50 9.45 -0.45
C LEU A 300 -12.13 9.22 -1.83
N ALA A 301 -13.26 8.51 -1.90
CA ALA A 301 -13.98 8.25 -3.14
C ALA A 301 -14.42 9.55 -3.82
N LEU A 302 -14.99 10.48 -3.06
CA LEU A 302 -15.42 11.79 -3.55
C LEU A 302 -14.26 12.56 -4.20
N HIS A 303 -13.14 12.70 -3.49
CA HIS A 303 -12.01 13.52 -3.93
C HIS A 303 -11.18 12.84 -5.03
N LEU A 304 -10.95 11.52 -4.96
CA LEU A 304 -10.32 10.77 -6.05
C LEU A 304 -11.17 10.85 -7.31
N GLY A 305 -12.49 10.63 -7.20
CA GLY A 305 -13.40 10.76 -8.33
C GLY A 305 -13.43 12.17 -8.93
N HIS A 306 -13.29 13.22 -8.12
CA HIS A 306 -13.20 14.60 -8.58
C HIS A 306 -11.91 14.84 -9.37
N ILE A 307 -10.75 14.45 -8.83
CA ILE A 307 -9.46 14.55 -9.52
C ILE A 307 -9.49 13.82 -10.86
N MET A 308 -10.00 12.59 -10.87
CA MET A 308 -10.02 11.76 -12.07
C MET A 308 -10.94 12.29 -13.16
N ARG A 309 -12.05 12.95 -12.80
CA ARG A 309 -12.99 13.57 -13.76
C ARG A 309 -12.49 14.90 -14.33
N GLN A 310 -11.88 15.76 -13.52
CA GLN A 310 -11.38 17.06 -13.97
C GLN A 310 -10.29 16.94 -15.04
N SER A 311 -9.45 15.93 -14.94
CA SER A 311 -8.36 15.67 -15.90
C SER A 311 -8.85 15.12 -17.26
N LEU A 312 -10.12 14.75 -17.40
CA LEU A 312 -10.70 14.28 -18.68
C LEU A 312 -11.25 15.45 -19.54
N VAL A 313 -11.33 16.66 -18.97
CA VAL A 313 -11.95 17.84 -19.62
C VAL A 313 -10.90 18.87 -20.06
N GLY A 314 -9.65 18.66 -19.76
CA GLY A 314 -8.47 19.45 -20.18
C GLY A 314 -7.62 18.71 -21.16
#